data_8625c1e8c782de6d9744b3969b111bec
#
_entry.id   8625c1e8c782de6d9744b3969b111bec
#
_cell.length_a   1.000
_cell.length_b   1.000
_cell.length_c   1.000
_cell.angle_alpha   90.00
_cell.angle_beta   90.00
_cell.angle_gamma   90.00
#
_symmetry.space_group_name_H-M   'P 1'
#
loop_
_entity.id
_entity.type
_entity.pdbx_description
1 polymer ?
#
loop_
_entity_poly.entity_id
_entity_poly.type
_entity_poly.pdbx_seq_one_letter_code
_entity_poly.pdbx_strand_id
1 'polypeptide(L)'
;MASTSRGEEKKKIKLKITKNKMITVFVIIAAVAVAYIYALYVPKPVYSVDYRGIILNFRVDLREANKIPVEPGPDQVYTELINPLVKNITIVYKPTGDPDEDKYYSLAAFEIAEKLKLGMLARTIYDVGIDAKPLSEFNRTDYVNLPGKIQHPLIAVIHPIYANQTRVFAAPGHVIYIEATSYEGFDLAIAKFLISALKIKF
;
A
#
# COMPACT_ATOMS: atom_id res chain seq x y z
N MET A 1 -3.37 -71.73 -44.16
CA MET A 1 -3.14 -70.27 -43.82
C MET A 1 -3.93 -70.05 -42.54
N ALA A 2 -3.24 -70.01 -41.40
CA ALA A 2 -3.80 -69.77 -40.08
C ALA A 2 -3.48 -68.39 -39.64
N SER A 3 -4.51 -67.53 -39.44
CA SER A 3 -4.39 -66.19 -38.96
C SER A 3 -4.50 -66.16 -37.41
N THR A 4 -3.38 -65.88 -36.73
CA THR A 4 -3.33 -65.84 -35.30
C THR A 4 -3.69 -64.38 -34.87
N SER A 5 -4.90 -64.19 -34.38
CA SER A 5 -5.30 -62.92 -33.77
C SER A 5 -4.77 -62.84 -32.32
N ARG A 6 -3.80 -61.99 -32.10
CA ARG A 6 -3.23 -61.71 -30.78
C ARG A 6 -4.11 -60.69 -30.06
N GLY A 7 -4.92 -61.17 -29.12
CA GLY A 7 -5.72 -60.32 -28.27
C GLY A 7 -4.82 -59.57 -27.25
N GLU A 8 -4.77 -58.26 -27.34
CA GLU A 8 -4.16 -57.39 -26.32
C GLU A 8 -5.05 -57.32 -25.08
N GLU A 9 -4.65 -58.00 -24.01
CA GLU A 9 -5.24 -57.86 -22.68
C GLU A 9 -4.85 -56.50 -22.09
N LYS A 10 -5.73 -55.53 -22.15
CA LYS A 10 -5.60 -54.28 -21.40
C LYS A 10 -5.72 -54.53 -19.89
N LYS A 11 -4.60 -54.66 -19.18
CA LYS A 11 -4.54 -54.67 -17.72
C LYS A 11 -5.13 -53.37 -17.16
N LYS A 12 -6.38 -53.43 -16.65
CA LYS A 12 -6.99 -52.34 -15.87
C LYS A 12 -6.29 -52.27 -14.50
N ILE A 13 -5.41 -51.30 -14.31
CA ILE A 13 -4.80 -50.99 -13.02
C ILE A 13 -5.91 -50.41 -12.12
N LYS A 14 -6.45 -51.22 -11.18
CA LYS A 14 -7.33 -50.74 -10.13
C LYS A 14 -6.50 -50.07 -9.03
N LEU A 15 -6.37 -48.76 -9.09
CA LEU A 15 -5.80 -48.00 -8.00
C LEU A 15 -6.71 -48.07 -6.76
N LYS A 16 -6.33 -48.86 -5.74
CA LYS A 16 -6.98 -48.87 -4.43
C LYS A 16 -6.53 -47.62 -3.66
N ILE A 17 -7.26 -46.52 -3.83
CA ILE A 17 -7.02 -45.30 -3.07
C ILE A 17 -7.64 -45.48 -1.69
N THR A 18 -6.82 -45.51 -0.63
CA THR A 18 -7.31 -45.54 0.75
C THR A 18 -7.92 -44.20 1.13
N LYS A 19 -8.94 -44.20 2.01
CA LYS A 19 -9.66 -42.99 2.47
C LYS A 19 -8.73 -41.89 2.91
N ASN A 20 -7.62 -42.20 3.61
CA ASN A 20 -6.62 -41.24 4.04
C ASN A 20 -5.85 -40.61 2.88
N LYS A 21 -5.52 -41.36 1.83
CA LYS A 21 -4.86 -40.81 0.63
C LYS A 21 -5.79 -39.88 -0.15
N MET A 22 -7.10 -40.15 -0.19
CA MET A 22 -8.08 -39.24 -0.78
C MET A 22 -8.14 -37.90 -0.01
N ILE A 23 -8.17 -37.94 1.32
CA ILE A 23 -8.19 -36.75 2.16
C ILE A 23 -6.91 -35.92 1.92
N THR A 24 -5.74 -36.57 1.90
CA THR A 24 -4.46 -35.89 1.64
C THR A 24 -4.45 -35.19 0.26
N VAL A 25 -4.93 -35.87 -0.78
CA VAL A 25 -5.02 -35.29 -2.13
C VAL A 25 -5.98 -34.09 -2.14
N PHE A 26 -7.12 -34.19 -1.47
CA PHE A 26 -8.09 -33.09 -1.38
C PHE A 26 -7.50 -31.86 -0.65
N VAL A 27 -6.79 -32.07 0.45
CA VAL A 27 -6.11 -30.99 1.20
C VAL A 27 -5.06 -30.30 0.34
N ILE A 28 -4.28 -31.07 -0.42
CA ILE A 28 -3.28 -30.51 -1.33
C ILE A 28 -3.94 -29.68 -2.44
N ILE A 29 -5.01 -30.18 -3.05
CA ILE A 29 -5.74 -29.45 -4.10
C ILE A 29 -6.35 -28.17 -3.53
N ALA A 30 -6.94 -28.23 -2.34
CA ALA A 30 -7.49 -27.04 -1.66
C ALA A 30 -6.41 -26.01 -1.36
N ALA A 31 -5.25 -26.43 -0.84
CA ALA A 31 -4.11 -25.53 -0.58
C ALA A 31 -3.58 -24.87 -1.85
N VAL A 32 -3.44 -25.64 -2.95
CA VAL A 32 -3.03 -25.10 -4.25
C VAL A 32 -4.08 -24.15 -4.81
N ALA A 33 -5.36 -24.44 -4.68
CA ALA A 33 -6.44 -23.55 -5.12
C ALA A 33 -6.43 -22.23 -4.34
N VAL A 34 -6.26 -22.28 -3.01
CA VAL A 34 -6.14 -21.08 -2.17
C VAL A 34 -4.91 -20.27 -2.55
N ALA A 35 -3.76 -20.92 -2.75
CA ALA A 35 -2.53 -20.24 -3.17
C ALA A 35 -2.68 -19.60 -4.56
N TYR A 36 -3.36 -20.28 -5.49
CA TYR A 36 -3.65 -19.76 -6.83
C TYR A 36 -4.60 -18.55 -6.79
N ILE A 37 -5.69 -18.65 -6.01
CA ILE A 37 -6.62 -17.54 -5.79
C ILE A 37 -5.87 -16.35 -5.17
N TYR A 38 -5.06 -16.59 -4.14
CA TYR A 38 -4.25 -15.56 -3.52
C TYR A 38 -3.32 -14.89 -4.55
N ALA A 39 -2.61 -15.66 -5.38
CA ALA A 39 -1.71 -15.13 -6.41
C ALA A 39 -2.43 -14.33 -7.52
N LEU A 40 -3.72 -14.61 -7.77
CA LEU A 40 -4.52 -13.86 -8.74
C LEU A 40 -5.05 -12.54 -8.16
N TYR A 41 -5.40 -12.52 -6.86
CA TYR A 41 -6.05 -11.37 -6.24
C TYR A 41 -5.09 -10.41 -5.51
N VAL A 42 -3.85 -10.86 -5.21
CA VAL A 42 -2.84 -9.94 -4.67
C VAL A 42 -2.30 -9.06 -5.80
N PRO A 43 -2.50 -7.75 -5.73
CA PRO A 43 -1.96 -6.83 -6.75
C PRO A 43 -0.45 -6.98 -6.82
N LYS A 44 0.07 -7.31 -8.00
CA LYS A 44 1.52 -7.35 -8.21
C LYS A 44 2.06 -5.93 -8.13
N PRO A 45 3.21 -5.71 -7.46
CA PRO A 45 3.84 -4.40 -7.45
C PRO A 45 4.24 -4.03 -8.89
N VAL A 46 3.95 -2.80 -9.30
CA VAL A 46 4.39 -2.27 -10.59
C VAL A 46 5.85 -1.88 -10.52
N TYR A 47 6.29 -1.45 -9.35
CA TYR A 47 7.66 -1.01 -9.11
C TYR A 47 8.14 -1.44 -7.72
N SER A 48 9.38 -1.90 -7.62
CA SER A 48 10.02 -2.27 -6.35
C SER A 48 11.36 -1.55 -6.21
N VAL A 49 11.61 -1.00 -5.04
CA VAL A 49 12.86 -0.30 -4.73
C VAL A 49 13.52 -0.95 -3.53
N ASP A 50 14.80 -1.25 -3.65
CA ASP A 50 15.61 -1.56 -2.47
C ASP A 50 15.95 -0.25 -1.74
N TYR A 51 15.36 -0.07 -0.59
CA TYR A 51 15.62 1.06 0.27
C TYR A 51 16.40 0.62 1.49
N ARG A 52 17.72 0.75 1.44
CA ARG A 52 18.65 0.38 2.52
C ARG A 52 18.50 -1.07 3.00
N GLY A 53 18.32 -2.01 2.07
CA GLY A 53 18.13 -3.44 2.36
C GLY A 53 16.67 -3.84 2.66
N ILE A 54 15.72 -2.91 2.58
CA ILE A 54 14.29 -3.20 2.70
C ILE A 54 13.63 -2.96 1.34
N ILE A 55 12.90 -3.96 0.84
CA ILE A 55 12.17 -3.82 -0.42
C ILE A 55 10.84 -3.09 -0.18
N LEU A 56 10.71 -1.92 -0.80
CA LEU A 56 9.46 -1.16 -0.83
C LEU A 56 8.76 -1.40 -2.16
N ASN A 57 7.55 -1.91 -2.11
CA ASN A 57 6.73 -2.23 -3.28
C ASN A 57 5.70 -1.11 -3.53
N PHE A 58 5.61 -0.65 -4.77
CA PHE A 58 4.66 0.39 -5.18
C PHE A 58 3.71 -0.17 -6.24
N ARG A 59 2.48 0.31 -6.25
CA ARG A 59 1.45 -0.07 -7.21
C ARG A 59 1.48 0.75 -8.50
N VAL A 60 2.30 1.80 -8.52
CA VAL A 60 2.44 2.74 -9.64
C VAL A 60 3.88 2.82 -10.10
N ASP A 61 4.10 3.29 -11.33
CA ASP A 61 5.44 3.60 -11.84
C ASP A 61 5.97 4.85 -11.12
N LEU A 62 7.10 4.72 -10.45
CA LEU A 62 7.72 5.80 -9.70
C LEU A 62 8.22 6.95 -10.58
N ARG A 63 8.48 6.68 -11.86
CA ARG A 63 8.83 7.73 -12.83
C ARG A 63 7.65 8.64 -13.11
N GLU A 64 6.44 8.07 -13.20
CA GLU A 64 5.21 8.86 -13.33
C GLU A 64 4.90 9.59 -12.02
N ALA A 65 4.99 8.91 -10.88
CA ALA A 65 4.83 9.54 -9.58
C ALA A 65 5.79 10.72 -9.37
N ASN A 66 7.02 10.63 -9.91
CA ASN A 66 8.01 11.70 -9.77
C ASN A 66 7.65 13.00 -10.50
N LYS A 67 6.70 12.96 -11.44
CA LYS A 67 6.18 14.14 -12.14
C LYS A 67 5.20 14.95 -11.31
N ILE A 68 4.62 14.36 -10.25
CA ILE A 68 3.71 15.05 -9.34
C ILE A 68 4.45 16.18 -8.62
N PRO A 69 3.92 17.41 -8.60
CA PRO A 69 4.55 18.53 -7.94
C PRO A 69 4.59 18.34 -6.42
N VAL A 70 5.67 18.82 -5.81
CA VAL A 70 5.85 18.87 -4.35
C VAL A 70 6.17 20.31 -3.96
N GLU A 71 5.34 20.90 -3.14
CA GLU A 71 5.47 22.30 -2.71
C GLU A 71 5.73 22.38 -1.20
N PRO A 72 6.63 23.24 -0.76
CA PRO A 72 7.60 24.04 -1.55
C PRO A 72 8.72 23.21 -2.16
N GLY A 73 8.88 21.94 -1.76
CA GLY A 73 9.86 21.02 -2.30
C GLY A 73 9.95 19.71 -1.50
N PRO A 74 10.55 18.66 -2.08
CA PRO A 74 10.63 17.34 -1.43
C PRO A 74 11.45 17.36 -0.13
N ASP A 75 12.41 18.25 0.01
CA ASP A 75 13.22 18.37 1.23
C ASP A 75 12.38 18.82 2.43
N GLN A 76 11.35 19.65 2.22
CA GLN A 76 10.46 20.07 3.30
C GLN A 76 9.67 18.87 3.83
N VAL A 77 9.10 18.03 2.95
CA VAL A 77 8.37 16.81 3.33
C VAL A 77 9.26 15.88 4.16
N TYR A 78 10.50 15.68 3.71
CA TYR A 78 11.48 14.89 4.46
C TYR A 78 11.75 15.48 5.85
N THR A 79 12.02 16.78 5.93
CA THR A 79 12.38 17.45 7.19
C THR A 79 11.24 17.43 8.20
N GLU A 80 10.00 17.53 7.75
CA GLU A 80 8.81 17.45 8.62
C GLU A 80 8.66 16.08 9.29
N LEU A 81 8.98 15.00 8.59
CA LEU A 81 8.74 13.65 9.06
C LEU A 81 9.95 12.96 9.68
N ILE A 82 11.15 13.24 9.16
CA ILE A 82 12.40 12.62 9.62
C ILE A 82 13.15 13.62 10.51
N ASN A 83 12.45 14.16 11.46
CA ASN A 83 12.99 15.06 12.47
C ASN A 83 13.15 14.29 13.79
N PRO A 84 14.27 14.39 14.52
CA PRO A 84 14.47 13.70 15.81
C PRO A 84 13.43 14.05 16.89
N LEU A 85 12.71 15.16 16.74
CA LEU A 85 11.65 15.58 17.66
C LEU A 85 10.31 14.87 17.38
N VAL A 86 10.13 14.24 16.23
CA VAL A 86 8.88 13.54 15.88
C VAL A 86 8.70 12.33 16.76
N LYS A 87 7.54 12.25 17.40
CA LYS A 87 7.14 11.14 18.28
C LYS A 87 6.00 10.31 17.68
N ASN A 88 5.08 10.98 17.00
CA ASN A 88 3.94 10.33 16.37
C ASN A 88 3.56 11.08 15.10
N ILE A 89 3.19 10.34 14.06
CA ILE A 89 2.68 10.88 12.79
C ILE A 89 1.22 10.45 12.69
N THR A 90 0.30 11.40 12.49
CA THR A 90 -1.11 11.08 12.32
C THR A 90 -1.56 11.32 10.89
N ILE A 91 -2.09 10.27 10.26
CA ILE A 91 -2.75 10.35 8.96
C ILE A 91 -4.18 10.80 9.16
N VAL A 92 -4.55 11.94 8.59
CA VAL A 92 -5.87 12.56 8.74
C VAL A 92 -6.65 12.42 7.45
N TYR A 93 -7.90 11.96 7.55
CA TYR A 93 -8.78 11.77 6.40
C TYR A 93 -10.21 12.23 6.72
N LYS A 94 -10.97 12.58 5.68
CA LYS A 94 -12.39 12.91 5.79
C LYS A 94 -13.21 11.80 5.15
N PRO A 95 -13.97 11.01 5.93
CA PRO A 95 -14.85 9.99 5.38
C PRO A 95 -15.84 10.58 4.37
N THR A 96 -16.10 9.86 3.30
CA THR A 96 -17.07 10.24 2.27
C THR A 96 -18.48 9.87 2.68
N GLY A 97 -18.63 8.88 3.54
CA GLY A 97 -19.89 8.23 3.90
C GLY A 97 -20.31 7.13 2.94
N ASP A 98 -19.53 6.88 1.88
CA ASP A 98 -19.67 5.73 0.99
C ASP A 98 -18.61 4.67 1.37
N PRO A 99 -19.04 3.45 1.75
CA PRO A 99 -18.10 2.40 2.17
C PRO A 99 -17.11 1.98 1.07
N ASP A 100 -17.48 2.07 -0.20
CA ASP A 100 -16.59 1.71 -1.30
C ASP A 100 -15.52 2.78 -1.52
N GLU A 101 -15.88 4.05 -1.42
CA GLU A 101 -14.95 5.18 -1.45
C GLU A 101 -14.03 5.19 -0.23
N ASP A 102 -14.58 4.92 0.96
CA ASP A 102 -13.84 4.94 2.22
C ASP A 102 -12.79 3.81 2.30
N LYS A 103 -12.93 2.73 1.50
CA LYS A 103 -11.87 1.72 1.32
C LYS A 103 -10.58 2.32 0.76
N TYR A 104 -10.67 3.30 -0.12
CA TYR A 104 -9.48 3.97 -0.67
C TYR A 104 -8.67 4.67 0.40
N TYR A 105 -9.35 5.33 1.35
CA TYR A 105 -8.65 5.92 2.50
C TYR A 105 -7.95 4.88 3.37
N SER A 106 -8.63 3.77 3.64
CA SER A 106 -8.05 2.69 4.45
C SER A 106 -6.80 2.13 3.78
N LEU A 107 -6.86 1.88 2.47
CA LEU A 107 -5.72 1.39 1.69
C LEU A 107 -4.59 2.42 1.62
N ALA A 108 -4.92 3.70 1.37
CA ALA A 108 -3.96 4.79 1.32
C ALA A 108 -3.26 4.99 2.67
N ALA A 109 -4.02 5.04 3.76
CA ALA A 109 -3.48 5.18 5.12
C ALA A 109 -2.59 4.00 5.48
N PHE A 110 -3.00 2.77 5.15
CA PHE A 110 -2.20 1.57 5.36
C PHE A 110 -0.90 1.62 4.56
N GLU A 111 -0.95 1.95 3.27
CA GLU A 111 0.21 2.04 2.40
C GLU A 111 1.21 3.11 2.88
N ILE A 112 0.71 4.27 3.27
CA ILE A 112 1.54 5.34 3.84
C ILE A 112 2.18 4.87 5.15
N ALA A 113 1.40 4.33 6.09
CA ALA A 113 1.88 3.90 7.40
C ALA A 113 2.92 2.77 7.27
N GLU A 114 2.65 1.75 6.46
CA GLU A 114 3.54 0.62 6.23
C GLU A 114 4.89 1.09 5.68
N LYS A 115 4.88 1.85 4.58
CA LYS A 115 6.11 2.25 3.89
C LYS A 115 6.91 3.29 4.70
N LEU A 116 6.24 4.22 5.38
CA LEU A 116 6.92 5.12 6.31
C LEU A 116 7.58 4.34 7.45
N LYS A 117 6.85 3.39 8.06
CA LYS A 117 7.41 2.60 9.16
C LYS A 117 8.60 1.75 8.70
N LEU A 118 8.49 1.07 7.57
CA LEU A 118 9.59 0.32 6.98
C LEU A 118 10.79 1.23 6.64
N GLY A 119 10.54 2.39 6.05
CA GLY A 119 11.56 3.36 5.72
C GLY A 119 12.25 3.95 6.96
N MET A 120 11.51 4.18 8.05
CA MET A 120 12.07 4.61 9.33
C MET A 120 12.91 3.50 9.97
N LEU A 121 12.44 2.25 9.94
CA LEU A 121 13.22 1.09 10.40
C LEU A 121 14.54 0.96 9.64
N ALA A 122 14.53 1.12 8.33
CA ALA A 122 15.74 1.12 7.50
C ALA A 122 16.72 2.25 7.85
N ARG A 123 16.25 3.28 8.58
CA ARG A 123 17.04 4.39 9.13
C ARG A 123 17.34 4.26 10.62
N THR A 124 17.02 3.11 11.22
CA THR A 124 17.17 2.88 12.68
C THR A 124 16.32 3.83 13.55
N ILE A 125 15.19 4.30 13.03
CA ILE A 125 14.21 5.12 13.76
C ILE A 125 13.08 4.20 14.21
N TYR A 126 13.03 3.86 15.49
CA TYR A 126 12.11 2.84 16.02
C TYR A 126 10.92 3.41 16.79
N ASP A 127 11.10 4.57 17.44
CA ASP A 127 10.18 5.08 18.46
C ASP A 127 9.10 6.04 17.93
N VAL A 128 8.94 6.14 16.60
CA VAL A 128 7.89 6.95 15.99
C VAL A 128 6.63 6.12 15.80
N GLY A 129 5.53 6.53 16.47
CA GLY A 129 4.20 6.00 16.21
C GLY A 129 3.62 6.51 14.90
N ILE A 130 2.77 5.71 14.26
CA ILE A 130 1.97 6.15 13.11
C ILE A 130 0.54 5.67 13.34
N ASP A 131 -0.40 6.58 13.31
CA ASP A 131 -1.83 6.31 13.44
C ASP A 131 -2.65 6.98 12.32
N ALA A 132 -3.92 6.61 12.20
CA ALA A 132 -4.84 7.23 11.25
C ALA A 132 -6.12 7.63 11.98
N LYS A 133 -6.60 8.86 11.73
CA LYS A 133 -7.76 9.44 12.39
C LYS A 133 -8.66 10.19 11.42
N PRO A 134 -9.99 10.06 11.59
CA PRO A 134 -10.91 10.88 10.82
C PRO A 134 -10.82 12.35 11.26
N LEU A 135 -11.09 13.24 10.31
CA LEU A 135 -11.04 14.69 10.52
C LEU A 135 -11.93 15.17 11.69
N SER A 136 -13.03 14.46 11.94
CA SER A 136 -13.95 14.75 13.05
C SER A 136 -13.29 14.66 14.44
N GLU A 137 -12.27 13.82 14.63
CA GLU A 137 -11.53 13.75 15.90
C GLU A 137 -10.75 15.03 16.23
N PHE A 138 -10.53 15.88 15.23
CA PHE A 138 -9.90 17.19 15.39
C PHE A 138 -10.93 18.32 15.55
N ASN A 139 -12.22 18.01 15.71
CA ASN A 139 -13.35 18.96 15.70
C ASN A 139 -13.34 19.84 14.43
N ARG A 140 -13.05 19.23 13.28
CA ARG A 140 -12.96 19.90 11.97
C ARG A 140 -13.90 19.23 10.96
N THR A 141 -14.41 20.03 10.06
CA THR A 141 -15.24 19.59 8.92
C THR A 141 -14.51 19.69 7.59
N ASP A 142 -13.37 20.39 7.60
CA ASP A 142 -12.49 20.59 6.44
C ASP A 142 -11.01 20.47 6.86
N TYR A 143 -10.12 20.49 5.88
CA TYR A 143 -8.69 20.36 6.08
C TYR A 143 -7.96 21.68 6.39
N VAL A 144 -8.69 22.77 6.61
CA VAL A 144 -8.12 24.09 6.85
C VAL A 144 -7.61 24.21 8.30
N ASN A 145 -6.41 24.75 8.46
CA ASN A 145 -5.80 25.02 9.77
C ASN A 145 -5.76 23.79 10.70
N LEU A 146 -5.33 22.65 10.19
CA LEU A 146 -5.10 21.46 11.01
C LEU A 146 -4.02 21.74 12.07
N PRO A 147 -4.18 21.21 13.30
CA PRO A 147 -3.30 21.56 14.44
C PRO A 147 -2.05 20.68 14.52
N GLY A 148 -1.28 20.59 13.44
CA GLY A 148 0.00 19.87 13.42
C GLY A 148 1.03 20.51 14.36
N LYS A 149 1.96 19.70 14.84
CA LYS A 149 3.07 20.12 15.70
C LYS A 149 4.34 19.37 15.27
N ILE A 150 5.51 19.94 15.53
CA ILE A 150 6.79 19.31 15.19
C ILE A 150 6.92 17.89 15.77
N GLN A 151 6.38 17.63 16.97
CA GLN A 151 6.39 16.32 17.60
C GLN A 151 5.29 15.38 17.07
N HIS A 152 4.26 15.95 16.47
CA HIS A 152 3.06 15.27 15.97
C HIS A 152 2.65 15.87 14.61
N PRO A 153 3.48 15.73 13.57
CA PRO A 153 3.11 16.17 12.23
C PRO A 153 1.90 15.41 11.72
N LEU A 154 1.11 16.08 10.89
CA LEU A 154 -0.09 15.50 10.29
C LEU A 154 0.13 15.26 8.80
N ILE A 155 -0.42 14.17 8.30
CA ILE A 155 -0.52 13.85 6.88
C ILE A 155 -2.00 13.89 6.51
N ALA A 156 -2.44 14.95 5.87
CA ALA A 156 -3.83 15.11 5.43
C ALA A 156 -4.00 14.47 4.05
N VAL A 157 -4.78 13.40 4.00
CA VAL A 157 -5.07 12.64 2.79
C VAL A 157 -6.42 13.11 2.24
N ILE A 158 -6.40 13.82 1.10
CA ILE A 158 -7.57 14.46 0.51
C ILE A 158 -8.08 13.62 -0.65
N HIS A 159 -9.27 13.03 -0.48
CA HIS A 159 -9.92 12.22 -1.49
C HIS A 159 -10.20 13.00 -2.78
N PRO A 160 -10.15 12.37 -3.97
CA PRO A 160 -10.38 13.05 -5.24
C PRO A 160 -11.67 13.85 -5.34
N ILE A 161 -12.72 13.45 -4.62
CA ILE A 161 -13.99 14.22 -4.60
C ILE A 161 -13.89 15.58 -3.89
N TYR A 162 -12.86 15.79 -3.08
CA TYR A 162 -12.62 17.02 -2.32
C TYR A 162 -11.43 17.82 -2.85
N ALA A 163 -10.62 17.24 -3.74
CA ALA A 163 -9.40 17.84 -4.24
C ALA A 163 -9.65 18.69 -5.50
N ASN A 164 -8.91 19.79 -5.60
CA ASN A 164 -8.95 20.68 -6.77
C ASN A 164 -7.71 20.55 -7.66
N GLN A 165 -6.67 19.86 -7.19
CA GLN A 165 -5.41 19.69 -7.89
C GLN A 165 -4.71 18.40 -7.45
N THR A 166 -3.71 17.98 -8.21
CA THR A 166 -2.89 16.80 -7.88
C THR A 166 -1.50 17.26 -7.48
N ARG A 167 -1.17 17.12 -6.19
CA ARG A 167 0.13 17.50 -5.63
C ARG A 167 0.38 16.93 -4.23
N VAL A 168 1.61 17.09 -3.75
CA VAL A 168 1.99 17.00 -2.34
C VAL A 168 2.38 18.41 -1.86
N PHE A 169 1.80 18.84 -0.76
CA PHE A 169 2.03 20.20 -0.25
C PHE A 169 2.35 20.17 1.25
N ALA A 170 3.57 20.58 1.62
CA ALA A 170 3.97 20.75 3.02
C ALA A 170 3.65 22.19 3.46
N ALA A 171 2.56 22.34 4.24
CA ALA A 171 2.08 23.61 4.74
C ALA A 171 2.81 24.04 6.03
N PRO A 172 2.82 25.33 6.36
CA PRO A 172 3.16 25.78 7.70
C PRO A 172 2.31 25.11 8.77
N GLY A 173 2.89 24.85 9.95
CA GLY A 173 2.18 24.19 11.04
C GLY A 173 2.29 22.67 11.02
N HIS A 174 3.34 22.13 10.37
CA HIS A 174 3.66 20.70 10.38
C HIS A 174 2.54 19.81 9.83
N VAL A 175 1.93 20.23 8.74
CA VAL A 175 0.91 19.50 8.01
C VAL A 175 1.34 19.26 6.58
N ILE A 176 1.28 18.01 6.13
CA ILE A 176 1.54 17.64 4.74
C ILE A 176 0.22 17.21 4.13
N TYR A 177 -0.15 17.83 3.01
CA TYR A 177 -1.34 17.49 2.25
C TYR A 177 -0.96 16.61 1.06
N ILE A 178 -1.70 15.54 0.85
CA ILE A 178 -1.65 14.67 -0.32
C ILE A 178 -3.01 14.79 -0.98
N GLU A 179 -3.08 15.39 -2.14
CA GLU A 179 -4.33 15.63 -2.88
C GLU A 179 -4.22 15.27 -4.34
N ALA A 180 -5.30 14.80 -4.93
CA ALA A 180 -5.38 14.50 -6.35
C ALA A 180 -6.82 14.57 -6.86
N THR A 181 -6.98 14.92 -8.13
CA THR A 181 -8.29 15.08 -8.78
C THR A 181 -8.83 13.78 -9.40
N SER A 182 -8.08 12.68 -9.31
CA SER A 182 -8.47 11.35 -9.79
C SER A 182 -7.85 10.26 -8.93
N TYR A 183 -8.39 9.04 -8.96
CA TYR A 183 -7.84 7.89 -8.22
C TYR A 183 -6.43 7.52 -8.68
N GLU A 184 -6.18 7.51 -9.99
CA GLU A 184 -4.84 7.28 -10.52
C GLU A 184 -3.85 8.35 -10.03
N GLY A 185 -4.25 9.61 -10.11
CA GLY A 185 -3.47 10.74 -9.57
C GLY A 185 -3.24 10.63 -8.08
N PHE A 186 -4.19 10.05 -7.33
CA PHE A 186 -4.10 9.85 -5.90
C PHE A 186 -3.02 8.81 -5.53
N ASP A 187 -3.00 7.67 -6.21
CA ASP A 187 -1.96 6.65 -6.03
C ASP A 187 -0.57 7.21 -6.39
N LEU A 188 -0.49 8.01 -7.48
CA LEU A 188 0.75 8.69 -7.87
C LEU A 188 1.19 9.73 -6.82
N ALA A 189 0.27 10.51 -6.26
CA ALA A 189 0.57 11.50 -5.22
C ALA A 189 1.05 10.85 -3.92
N ILE A 190 0.45 9.71 -3.51
CA ILE A 190 0.91 8.92 -2.37
C ILE A 190 2.33 8.40 -2.62
N ALA A 191 2.61 7.83 -3.79
CA ALA A 191 3.94 7.37 -4.14
C ALA A 191 4.94 8.53 -4.15
N LYS A 192 4.57 9.70 -4.71
CA LYS A 192 5.41 10.92 -4.69
C LYS A 192 5.70 11.40 -3.28
N PHE A 193 4.69 11.40 -2.42
CA PHE A 193 4.87 11.71 -1.01
C PHE A 193 5.92 10.78 -0.36
N LEU A 194 5.80 9.46 -0.56
CA LEU A 194 6.74 8.48 0.01
C LEU A 194 8.15 8.60 -0.54
N ILE A 195 8.30 8.88 -1.86
CA ILE A 195 9.59 9.18 -2.48
C ILE A 195 10.24 10.37 -1.79
N SER A 196 9.47 11.44 -1.57
CA SER A 196 9.96 12.68 -0.93
C SER A 196 10.28 12.47 0.54
N ALA A 197 9.36 11.84 1.30
CA ALA A 197 9.48 11.57 2.73
C ALA A 197 10.67 10.67 3.07
N LEU A 198 11.02 9.73 2.21
CA LEU A 198 12.11 8.79 2.42
C LEU A 198 13.39 9.13 1.64
N LYS A 199 13.35 10.14 0.76
CA LYS A 199 14.43 10.46 -0.20
C LYS A 199 14.84 9.22 -1.03
N ILE A 200 13.85 8.54 -1.58
CA ILE A 200 14.08 7.38 -2.45
C ILE A 200 14.71 7.85 -3.75
N LYS A 201 15.81 7.19 -4.15
CA LYS A 201 16.48 7.36 -5.45
C LYS A 201 16.24 6.11 -6.28
N PHE A 202 15.88 6.27 -7.54
CA PHE A 202 15.59 5.17 -8.49
C PHE A 202 15.97 5.59 -9.92
#